data_6eb9a9c7cbc942a07dc385f8b68b67fc
#
_entry.id   6eb9a9c7cbc942a07dc385f8b68b67fc
#
_cell.length_a   1.000
_cell.length_b   1.000
_cell.length_c   1.000
_cell.angle_alpha   90.00
_cell.angle_beta   90.00
_cell.angle_gamma   90.00
#
_symmetry.space_group_name_H-M   'P 1'
#
loop_
_entity.id
_entity.type
_entity.pdbx_description
1 polymer ?
#
loop_
_entity_poly.entity_id
_entity_poly.type
_entity_poly.pdbx_seq_one_letter_code
_entity_poly.pdbx_strand_id
1 'polypeptide(L)'
;FETLGEGRQRRLVGHFSDGTGIIDLVWFQGIKYLLEHYKTRTEYIVFGKPTVFNGRINVAHPDMDPSGELTLSTMGLQPYYNTTERMKRGFLNSHGLEKLMKNALALLQEPLAETLPPRLVEEHHLMSLDEAIRNIHFPKNPELLRKAQYRLKFEELFYVQLNILR
;
A
#
# COMPACT_ATOMS: atom_id res chain seq x y z
N PHE A 1 16.26 2.62 -19.13
CA PHE A 1 16.54 3.74 -18.21
C PHE A 1 17.52 4.72 -18.84
N GLU A 2 17.26 6.01 -18.72
CA GLU A 2 18.18 7.07 -19.10
C GLU A 2 18.27 8.14 -18.01
N THR A 3 19.44 8.75 -17.87
CA THR A 3 19.63 9.81 -16.89
C THR A 3 19.65 11.15 -17.63
N LEU A 4 18.74 12.05 -17.26
CA LEU A 4 18.59 13.36 -17.86
C LEU A 4 18.93 14.48 -16.86
N GLY A 5 19.54 15.57 -17.35
CA GLY A 5 19.92 16.74 -16.57
C GLY A 5 21.21 16.53 -15.75
N GLU A 6 21.70 17.64 -15.18
CA GLU A 6 22.95 17.68 -14.37
C GLU A 6 22.69 18.28 -12.99
N GLY A 7 23.54 17.97 -12.03
CA GLY A 7 23.50 18.50 -10.68
C GLY A 7 22.17 18.25 -9.98
N ARG A 8 21.52 19.33 -9.50
CA ARG A 8 20.23 19.27 -8.78
C ARG A 8 19.02 18.95 -9.67
N GLN A 9 19.16 19.08 -10.99
CA GLN A 9 18.09 18.78 -11.97
C GLN A 9 18.23 17.37 -12.55
N ARG A 10 19.17 16.58 -12.07
CA ARG A 10 19.38 15.20 -12.49
C ARG A 10 18.17 14.33 -12.13
N ARG A 11 17.66 13.62 -13.13
CA ARG A 11 16.53 12.68 -12.97
C ARG A 11 16.78 11.40 -13.73
N LEU A 12 16.26 10.30 -13.23
CA LEU A 12 16.22 9.03 -13.93
C LEU A 12 14.85 8.91 -14.62
N VAL A 13 14.85 8.52 -15.90
CA VAL A 13 13.64 8.22 -16.65
C VAL A 13 13.68 6.76 -17.08
N GLY A 14 12.64 6.01 -16.76
CA GLY A 14 12.42 4.66 -17.25
C GLY A 14 11.26 4.65 -18.23
N HIS A 15 11.45 4.09 -19.43
CA HIS A 15 10.36 3.86 -20.36
C HIS A 15 9.72 2.53 -20.06
N PHE A 16 8.45 2.56 -19.70
CA PHE A 16 7.67 1.40 -19.34
C PHE A 16 6.58 1.16 -20.36
N SER A 17 6.44 -0.08 -20.83
CA SER A 17 5.48 -0.45 -21.87
C SER A 17 4.81 -1.78 -21.51
N ASP A 18 3.51 -1.86 -21.75
CA ASP A 18 2.72 -3.10 -21.71
C ASP A 18 2.42 -3.68 -23.12
N GLY A 19 3.06 -3.12 -24.15
CA GLY A 19 2.84 -3.47 -25.55
C GLY A 19 1.74 -2.64 -26.22
N THR A 20 0.91 -1.90 -25.50
CA THR A 20 -0.13 -1.04 -26.07
C THR A 20 0.30 0.41 -26.14
N GLY A 21 1.24 0.83 -25.27
CA GLY A 21 1.76 2.17 -25.21
C GLY A 21 3.03 2.28 -24.37
N ILE A 22 3.56 3.50 -24.25
CA ILE A 22 4.74 3.81 -23.43
C ILE A 22 4.38 4.90 -22.45
N ILE A 23 4.73 4.72 -21.19
CA ILE A 23 4.69 5.74 -20.15
C ILE A 23 6.10 5.98 -19.60
N ASP A 24 6.36 7.20 -19.15
CA ASP A 24 7.64 7.55 -18.56
C ASP A 24 7.56 7.47 -17.03
N LEU A 25 8.44 6.69 -16.43
CA LEU A 25 8.62 6.60 -14.97
C LEU A 25 9.77 7.52 -14.58
N VAL A 26 9.54 8.49 -13.68
CA VAL A 26 10.50 9.55 -13.40
C VAL A 26 10.89 9.56 -11.92
N TRP A 27 12.20 9.52 -11.63
CA TRP A 27 12.75 9.65 -10.29
C TRP A 27 13.75 10.81 -10.21
N PHE A 28 13.60 11.62 -9.19
CA PHE A 28 14.47 12.77 -8.92
C PHE A 28 15.52 12.50 -7.86
N GLN A 29 15.42 11.36 -7.15
CA GLN A 29 16.30 10.98 -6.05
C GLN A 29 16.57 9.47 -6.08
N GLY A 30 17.67 9.05 -5.41
CA GLY A 30 17.99 7.62 -5.28
C GLY A 30 18.44 6.94 -6.58
N ILE A 31 18.86 7.69 -7.58
CA ILE A 31 19.16 7.20 -8.94
C ILE A 31 20.11 6.01 -8.94
N LYS A 32 21.21 6.09 -8.14
CA LYS A 32 22.19 5.00 -8.05
C LYS A 32 21.57 3.70 -7.54
N TYR A 33 20.81 3.79 -6.47
CA TYR A 33 20.10 2.65 -5.89
C TYR A 33 19.09 2.05 -6.88
N LEU A 34 18.32 2.89 -7.57
CA LEU A 34 17.32 2.45 -8.54
C LEU A 34 17.95 1.69 -9.72
N LEU A 35 19.08 2.17 -10.25
CA LEU A 35 19.80 1.50 -11.32
C LEU A 35 20.42 0.16 -10.89
N GLU A 36 20.79 0.01 -9.64
CA GLU A 36 21.27 -1.25 -9.08
C GLU A 36 20.14 -2.25 -8.82
N HIS A 37 18.96 -1.74 -8.43
CA HIS A 37 17.84 -2.54 -7.99
C HIS A 37 16.89 -2.96 -9.13
N TYR A 38 16.60 -2.05 -10.06
CA TYR A 38 15.71 -2.32 -11.18
C TYR A 38 16.47 -2.70 -12.44
N LYS A 39 16.06 -3.81 -13.04
CA LYS A 39 16.70 -4.34 -14.26
C LYS A 39 15.84 -4.01 -15.48
N THR A 40 16.50 -3.71 -16.60
CA THR A 40 15.83 -3.57 -17.90
C THR A 40 15.39 -4.94 -18.45
N ARG A 41 14.36 -4.97 -19.28
CA ARG A 41 13.78 -6.18 -19.88
C ARG A 41 13.24 -7.17 -18.84
N THR A 42 12.80 -6.67 -17.71
CA THR A 42 12.13 -7.42 -16.66
C THR A 42 10.72 -6.88 -16.54
N GLU A 43 9.76 -7.76 -16.32
CA GLU A 43 8.37 -7.38 -16.09
C GLU A 43 8.19 -6.85 -14.66
N TYR A 44 7.57 -5.69 -14.56
CA TYR A 44 7.23 -5.06 -13.28
C TYR A 44 5.77 -4.66 -13.26
N ILE A 45 5.18 -4.67 -12.08
CA ILE A 45 3.92 -3.98 -11.82
C ILE A 45 4.25 -2.62 -11.24
N VAL A 46 3.65 -1.60 -11.83
CA VAL A 46 3.91 -0.20 -11.50
C VAL A 46 2.70 0.40 -10.81
N PHE A 47 2.92 0.98 -9.64
CA PHE A 47 1.92 1.71 -8.89
C PHE A 47 2.32 3.18 -8.79
N GLY A 48 1.39 4.08 -9.08
CA GLY A 48 1.64 5.51 -8.97
C GLY A 48 0.53 6.34 -9.58
N LYS A 49 0.57 7.64 -9.33
CA LYS A 49 -0.40 8.57 -9.89
C LYS A 49 0.09 9.07 -11.26
N PRO A 50 -0.61 8.75 -12.36
CA PRO A 50 -0.23 9.26 -13.67
C PRO A 50 -0.48 10.76 -13.77
N THR A 51 0.43 11.44 -14.42
CA THR A 51 0.34 12.88 -14.78
C THR A 51 0.71 13.06 -16.23
N VAL A 52 0.23 14.13 -16.86
CA VAL A 52 0.61 14.48 -18.24
C VAL A 52 1.61 15.64 -18.20
N PHE A 53 2.78 15.42 -18.79
CA PHE A 53 3.80 16.45 -18.93
C PHE A 53 4.37 16.43 -20.37
N ASN A 54 4.40 17.57 -21.04
CA ASN A 54 4.83 17.70 -22.44
C ASN A 54 4.15 16.69 -23.40
N GLY A 55 2.84 16.44 -23.20
CA GLY A 55 2.06 15.54 -24.05
C GLY A 55 2.33 14.04 -23.81
N ARG A 56 3.14 13.68 -22.82
CA ARG A 56 3.42 12.29 -22.43
C ARG A 56 2.86 11.97 -21.05
N ILE A 57 2.37 10.77 -20.89
CA ILE A 57 1.96 10.24 -19.57
C ILE A 57 3.22 9.88 -18.82
N ASN A 58 3.34 10.38 -17.60
CA ASN A 58 4.42 10.02 -16.70
C ASN A 58 3.94 9.73 -15.28
N VAL A 59 4.72 8.94 -14.54
CA VAL A 59 4.49 8.65 -13.13
C VAL A 59 5.76 9.03 -12.36
N ALA A 60 5.62 9.99 -11.44
CA ALA A 60 6.72 10.44 -10.61
C ALA A 60 6.87 9.55 -9.37
N HIS A 61 8.09 9.07 -9.14
CA HIS A 61 8.41 8.19 -8.02
C HIS A 61 7.46 7.01 -7.88
N PRO A 62 7.23 6.20 -8.95
CA PRO A 62 6.38 5.02 -8.85
C PRO A 62 6.95 3.99 -7.88
N ASP A 63 6.07 3.24 -7.25
CA ASP A 63 6.43 1.97 -6.62
C ASP A 63 6.41 0.88 -7.70
N MET A 64 7.42 0.00 -7.69
CA MET A 64 7.59 -1.05 -8.70
C MET A 64 7.91 -2.38 -8.03
N ASP A 65 7.14 -3.40 -8.35
CA ASP A 65 7.38 -4.77 -7.89
C ASP A 65 7.61 -5.71 -9.09
N PRO A 66 8.60 -6.63 -9.02
CA PRO A 66 8.80 -7.63 -10.07
C PRO A 66 7.55 -8.52 -10.22
N SER A 67 7.08 -8.74 -11.45
CA SER A 67 5.86 -9.51 -11.71
C SER A 67 5.94 -10.95 -11.23
N GLY A 68 7.13 -11.55 -11.13
CA GLY A 68 7.36 -12.91 -10.65
C GLY A 68 7.22 -13.12 -9.13
N GLU A 69 7.22 -12.05 -8.33
CA GLU A 69 6.98 -12.11 -6.86
C GLU A 69 5.49 -11.98 -6.50
N LEU A 70 4.64 -11.73 -7.50
CA LEU A 70 3.21 -11.67 -7.31
C LEU A 70 2.62 -13.06 -7.14
N THR A 71 2.46 -13.46 -5.90
CA THR A 71 1.55 -14.56 -5.56
C THR A 71 0.11 -14.16 -5.89
N LEU A 72 -0.75 -15.15 -6.18
CA LEU A 72 -2.20 -14.95 -6.42
C LEU A 72 -2.90 -14.08 -5.35
N SER A 73 -2.31 -13.95 -4.14
CA SER A 73 -2.74 -13.04 -3.10
C SER A 73 -2.54 -11.56 -3.45
N THR A 74 -1.65 -11.24 -4.37
CA THR A 74 -1.31 -9.88 -4.78
C THR A 74 -2.17 -9.36 -5.94
N MET A 75 -2.92 -10.22 -6.63
CA MET A 75 -3.93 -9.80 -7.64
C MET A 75 -5.20 -9.24 -7.00
N GLY A 76 -5.28 -9.24 -5.66
CA GLY A 76 -6.38 -8.70 -4.88
C GLY A 76 -6.16 -7.27 -4.39
N LEU A 77 -6.95 -6.90 -3.39
CA LEU A 77 -6.87 -5.59 -2.73
C LEU A 77 -5.59 -5.53 -1.89
N GLN A 78 -4.71 -4.59 -2.20
CA GLN A 78 -3.49 -4.32 -1.42
C GLN A 78 -3.69 -3.13 -0.50
N PRO A 79 -3.12 -3.16 0.73
CA PRO A 79 -3.15 -2.02 1.61
C PRO A 79 -2.24 -0.92 1.08
N TYR A 80 -2.75 0.30 0.99
CA TYR A 80 -1.96 1.48 0.68
C TYR A 80 -1.79 2.32 1.94
N TYR A 81 -0.55 2.49 2.39
CA TYR A 81 -0.22 3.28 3.56
C TYR A 81 0.27 4.66 3.17
N ASN A 82 -0.32 5.68 3.77
CA ASN A 82 0.17 7.05 3.61
C ASN A 82 1.56 7.19 4.23
N THR A 83 2.51 7.69 3.46
CA THR A 83 3.88 7.90 3.90
C THR A 83 4.30 9.34 3.70
N THR A 84 5.11 9.84 4.62
CA THR A 84 5.70 11.18 4.48
C THR A 84 6.96 11.12 3.62
N GLU A 85 7.36 12.25 3.05
CA GLU A 85 8.60 12.35 2.28
C GLU A 85 9.85 11.94 3.11
N ARG A 86 9.81 12.17 4.42
CA ARG A 86 10.88 11.74 5.33
C ARG A 86 10.94 10.21 5.43
N MET A 87 9.80 9.54 5.50
CA MET A 87 9.73 8.07 5.52
C MET A 87 10.21 7.47 4.21
N LYS A 88 9.79 8.03 3.07
CA LYS A 88 10.23 7.58 1.74
C LYS A 88 11.74 7.71 1.57
N ARG A 89 12.34 8.81 2.06
CA ARG A 89 13.81 8.97 2.06
C ARG A 89 14.54 7.93 2.92
N GLY A 90 13.89 7.43 3.97
CA GLY A 90 14.38 6.32 4.80
C GLY A 90 14.01 4.93 4.28
N PHE A 91 13.60 4.82 3.00
CA PHE A 91 13.15 3.57 2.36
C PHE A 91 11.91 2.93 3.01
N LEU A 92 11.17 3.70 3.80
CA LEU A 92 9.92 3.27 4.40
C LEU A 92 8.74 3.79 3.58
N ASN A 93 8.51 3.17 2.43
CA ASN A 93 7.37 3.39 1.55
C ASN A 93 6.18 2.50 1.96
N SER A 94 5.06 2.57 1.21
CA SER A 94 3.86 1.77 1.49
C SER A 94 4.14 0.27 1.53
N HIS A 95 4.97 -0.24 0.63
CA HIS A 95 5.36 -1.65 0.60
C HIS A 95 6.24 -2.06 1.81
N GLY A 96 7.14 -1.18 2.26
CA GLY A 96 7.90 -1.41 3.50
C GLY A 96 6.99 -1.51 4.73
N LEU A 97 5.96 -0.65 4.82
CA LEU A 97 4.95 -0.71 5.87
C LEU A 97 4.08 -1.96 5.77
N GLU A 98 3.72 -2.39 4.56
CA GLU A 98 3.00 -3.65 4.34
C GLU A 98 3.79 -4.85 4.89
N LYS A 99 5.08 -4.96 4.56
CA LYS A 99 5.96 -6.02 5.10
C LYS A 99 6.04 -5.98 6.62
N LEU A 100 6.18 -4.81 7.21
CA LEU A 100 6.20 -4.64 8.66
C LEU A 100 4.87 -5.10 9.29
N MET A 101 3.74 -4.68 8.73
CA MET A 101 2.42 -5.08 9.22
C MET A 101 2.20 -6.60 9.08
N LYS A 102 2.59 -7.19 7.96
CA LYS A 102 2.51 -8.63 7.74
C LYS A 102 3.32 -9.41 8.79
N ASN A 103 4.55 -8.97 9.07
CA ASN A 103 5.40 -9.57 10.09
C ASN A 103 4.82 -9.37 11.50
N ALA A 104 4.33 -8.16 11.82
CA ALA A 104 3.70 -7.88 13.11
C ALA A 104 2.50 -8.79 13.37
N LEU A 105 1.60 -8.94 12.39
CA LEU A 105 0.43 -9.83 12.51
C LEU A 105 0.81 -11.32 12.58
N ALA A 106 1.92 -11.72 11.95
CA ALA A 106 2.44 -13.09 12.04
C ALA A 106 3.07 -13.41 13.39
N LEU A 107 3.61 -12.41 14.10
CA LEU A 107 4.20 -12.57 15.44
C LEU A 107 3.15 -12.64 16.57
N LEU A 108 1.90 -12.26 16.30
CA LEU A 108 0.82 -12.39 17.28
C LEU A 108 0.51 -13.87 17.50
N GLN A 109 0.84 -14.38 18.67
CA GLN A 109 0.59 -15.77 19.07
C GLN A 109 -0.88 -15.99 19.47
N GLU A 110 -1.50 -14.96 20.04
CA GLU A 110 -2.89 -14.97 20.47
C GLU A 110 -3.73 -13.99 19.67
N PRO A 111 -5.03 -14.27 19.47
CA PRO A 111 -5.95 -13.31 18.85
C PRO A 111 -6.02 -12.02 19.66
N LEU A 112 -6.24 -10.90 18.97
CA LEU A 112 -6.48 -9.61 19.62
C LEU A 112 -7.74 -9.69 20.47
N ALA A 113 -7.63 -9.25 21.74
CA ALA A 113 -8.75 -9.24 22.67
C ALA A 113 -9.88 -8.32 22.17
N GLU A 114 -11.13 -8.80 22.32
CA GLU A 114 -12.31 -8.02 21.93
C GLU A 114 -12.46 -6.80 22.85
N THR A 115 -12.74 -5.65 22.24
CA THR A 115 -12.89 -4.36 22.93
C THR A 115 -14.35 -3.95 23.12
N LEU A 116 -15.25 -4.46 22.30
CA LEU A 116 -16.68 -4.21 22.43
C LEU A 116 -17.35 -5.22 23.36
N PRO A 117 -18.43 -4.83 24.08
CA PRO A 117 -19.25 -5.79 24.81
C PRO A 117 -19.76 -6.92 23.91
N PRO A 118 -19.73 -8.19 24.34
CA PRO A 118 -20.17 -9.34 23.54
C PRO A 118 -21.59 -9.18 22.96
N ARG A 119 -22.49 -8.61 23.76
CA ARG A 119 -23.87 -8.32 23.32
C ARG A 119 -23.94 -7.44 22.07
N LEU A 120 -23.06 -6.41 21.96
CA LEU A 120 -23.07 -5.54 20.78
C LEU A 120 -22.51 -6.26 19.55
N VAL A 121 -21.49 -7.10 19.75
CA VAL A 121 -20.90 -7.89 18.68
C VAL A 121 -21.96 -8.84 18.09
N GLU A 122 -22.74 -9.51 18.93
CA GLU A 122 -23.79 -10.44 18.53
C GLU A 122 -24.97 -9.70 17.87
N GLU A 123 -25.49 -8.66 18.52
CA GLU A 123 -26.67 -7.91 18.06
C GLU A 123 -26.47 -7.25 16.68
N HIS A 124 -25.26 -6.75 16.43
CA HIS A 124 -24.91 -6.09 15.18
C HIS A 124 -24.15 -7.01 14.19
N HIS A 125 -24.05 -8.29 14.48
CA HIS A 125 -23.35 -9.29 13.66
C HIS A 125 -21.97 -8.83 13.23
N LEU A 126 -21.23 -8.25 14.20
CA LEU A 126 -19.90 -7.73 13.95
C LEU A 126 -18.86 -8.86 13.85
N MET A 127 -17.91 -8.68 12.98
CA MET A 127 -16.69 -9.48 12.93
C MET A 127 -15.86 -9.25 14.20
N SER A 128 -15.11 -10.24 14.67
CA SER A 128 -14.18 -10.08 15.79
C SER A 128 -13.11 -9.02 15.51
N LEU A 129 -12.55 -8.41 16.54
CA LEU A 129 -11.49 -7.41 16.37
C LEU A 129 -10.28 -7.99 15.65
N ASP A 130 -9.82 -9.18 16.01
CA ASP A 130 -8.68 -9.84 15.38
C ASP A 130 -8.91 -10.07 13.87
N GLU A 131 -10.08 -10.61 13.51
CA GLU A 131 -10.44 -10.81 12.11
C GLU A 131 -10.54 -9.48 11.36
N ALA A 132 -11.10 -8.44 11.99
CA ALA A 132 -11.23 -7.12 11.38
C ALA A 132 -9.86 -6.49 11.09
N ILE A 133 -8.93 -6.53 12.05
CA ILE A 133 -7.57 -6.02 11.87
C ILE A 133 -6.83 -6.79 10.79
N ARG A 134 -6.93 -8.12 10.74
CA ARG A 134 -6.29 -8.91 9.69
C ARG A 134 -6.88 -8.63 8.30
N ASN A 135 -8.21 -8.50 8.19
CA ASN A 135 -8.88 -8.28 6.91
C ASN A 135 -8.89 -6.83 6.45
N ILE A 136 -8.67 -5.83 7.32
CA ILE A 136 -8.47 -4.45 6.86
C ILE A 136 -7.11 -4.27 6.18
N HIS A 137 -6.10 -5.01 6.60
CA HIS A 137 -4.76 -4.96 6.03
C HIS A 137 -4.55 -5.97 4.90
N PHE A 138 -5.05 -7.21 5.06
CA PHE A 138 -4.86 -8.30 4.10
C PHE A 138 -6.19 -9.02 3.84
N PRO A 139 -7.12 -8.39 3.13
CA PRO A 139 -8.44 -8.95 2.90
C PRO A 139 -8.38 -10.16 1.97
N LYS A 140 -9.02 -11.27 2.37
CA LYS A 140 -9.14 -12.46 1.52
C LYS A 140 -10.08 -12.24 0.34
N ASN A 141 -11.06 -11.34 0.49
CA ASN A 141 -12.00 -10.95 -0.55
C ASN A 141 -12.66 -9.59 -0.21
N PRO A 142 -13.34 -8.93 -1.19
CA PRO A 142 -13.98 -7.64 -0.97
C PRO A 142 -15.09 -7.63 0.09
N GLU A 143 -15.76 -8.76 0.31
CA GLU A 143 -16.81 -8.87 1.33
C GLU A 143 -16.23 -8.79 2.74
N LEU A 144 -15.17 -9.55 3.01
CA LEU A 144 -14.47 -9.50 4.29
C LEU A 144 -13.85 -8.13 4.56
N LEU A 145 -13.34 -7.45 3.53
CA LEU A 145 -12.89 -6.07 3.67
C LEU A 145 -14.03 -5.14 4.12
N ARG A 146 -15.21 -5.24 3.50
CA ARG A 146 -16.38 -4.43 3.91
C ARG A 146 -16.82 -4.71 5.35
N LYS A 147 -16.84 -5.98 5.76
CA LYS A 147 -17.16 -6.37 7.14
C LYS A 147 -16.12 -5.82 8.13
N ALA A 148 -14.83 -5.89 7.80
CA ALA A 148 -13.76 -5.31 8.61
C ALA A 148 -13.89 -3.79 8.74
N GLN A 149 -14.14 -3.09 7.63
CA GLN A 149 -14.38 -1.64 7.63
C GLN A 149 -15.61 -1.26 8.47
N TYR A 150 -16.69 -2.01 8.35
CA TYR A 150 -17.89 -1.80 9.14
C TYR A 150 -17.61 -1.97 10.64
N ARG A 151 -16.94 -3.05 11.02
CA ARG A 151 -16.57 -3.35 12.42
C ARG A 151 -15.73 -2.22 13.03
N LEU A 152 -14.68 -1.77 12.35
CA LEU A 152 -13.78 -0.75 12.86
C LEU A 152 -14.46 0.63 12.94
N LYS A 153 -15.27 0.99 11.94
CA LYS A 153 -16.06 2.23 11.98
C LYS A 153 -17.12 2.22 13.08
N PHE A 154 -17.78 1.08 13.29
CA PHE A 154 -18.74 0.93 14.37
C PHE A 154 -18.09 1.18 15.72
N GLU A 155 -16.95 0.55 15.97
CA GLU A 155 -16.20 0.72 17.23
C GLU A 155 -15.77 2.16 17.45
N GLU A 156 -15.18 2.80 16.44
CA GLU A 156 -14.76 4.20 16.51
C GLU A 156 -15.92 5.11 16.88
N LEU A 157 -17.06 4.99 16.17
CA LEU A 157 -18.25 5.79 16.43
C LEU A 157 -18.88 5.48 17.79
N PHE A 158 -18.89 4.21 18.21
CA PHE A 158 -19.39 3.81 19.52
C PHE A 158 -18.61 4.51 20.65
N TYR A 159 -17.29 4.49 20.61
CA TYR A 159 -16.47 5.15 21.63
C TYR A 159 -16.55 6.67 21.58
N VAL A 160 -16.68 7.27 20.40
CA VAL A 160 -16.94 8.71 20.26
C VAL A 160 -18.25 9.08 20.93
N GLN A 161 -19.34 8.34 20.65
CA GLN A 161 -20.64 8.58 21.28
C GLN A 161 -20.61 8.37 22.79
N LEU A 162 -19.95 7.32 23.25
CA LEU A 162 -19.81 7.05 24.68
C LEU A 162 -19.08 8.17 25.41
N ASN A 163 -18.06 8.76 24.78
CA ASN A 163 -17.33 9.92 25.34
C ASN A 163 -18.17 11.21 25.39
N ILE A 164 -19.08 11.39 24.42
CA ILE A 164 -19.99 12.55 24.40
C ILE A 164 -21.08 12.43 25.48
N LEU A 165 -21.53 11.20 25.77
CA LEU A 165 -22.60 10.93 26.74
C LEU A 165 -22.09 10.87 28.20
N ARG A 166 -20.80 10.88 28.42
CA ARG A 166 -20.16 10.83 29.74
C ARG A 166 -19.98 12.23 30.33
#